data_87b53243f997082c64b915e54b1d7490
#
_entry.id   87b53243f997082c64b915e54b1d7490
#
_cell.length_a   1.000
_cell.length_b   1.000
_cell.length_c   1.000
_cell.angle_alpha   90.00
_cell.angle_beta   90.00
_cell.angle_gamma   90.00
#
_symmetry.space_group_name_H-M   'P 1'
#
loop_
_entity.id
_entity.type
_entity.pdbx_description
1 polymer ?
#
loop_
_entity_poly.entity_id
_entity_poly.type
_entity_poly.pdbx_seq_one_letter_code
_entity_poly.pdbx_strand_id
1 'polypeptide(L)'
;MLYSKLNGGVMKQFICKILLLSSIALSGCMHNASNTVKSNAMDINNSSRDIIGNNAFLYYKDYSRAKDFYGVSMGFKNVFEFQGFATIFQTSATTFITVVNDNGRGMHTSDEPKTIAIALLTDQLDAWYEYAVAQQMDIRNPPKPLGDNPHNGFLVTDPGGYILEFEHFGVHEENVNFIPLLDASQTVFTNVGMSSEHPSGLGFKASIYWLYHSNELEAEEFYLNVMGLNKIVEQSFSDILTSSPSGYIGLVEDGIGIHNATYEKAVNVGFMTNDAQAWFDYLEDQPSFELRTEELFHEEDGNGNNLIDIVIGYDPDNYFIEIDEYLDVEFNKEIREALGMK
;
A
#
# COMPACT_ATOMS: atom_id res chain seq x y z
N MET A 1 -42.27 -21.91 0.45
CA MET A 1 -43.46 -21.44 -0.25
C MET A 1 -43.06 -20.26 -1.09
N LEU A 2 -43.04 -20.54 -2.31
CA LEU A 2 -43.64 -19.93 -3.52
C LEU A 2 -42.90 -18.66 -3.98
N TYR A 3 -42.23 -18.78 -5.07
CA TYR A 3 -42.48 -18.63 -6.52
C TYR A 3 -42.28 -17.18 -6.96
N SER A 4 -41.76 -16.83 -8.08
CA SER A 4 -41.15 -17.42 -9.30
C SER A 4 -41.08 -16.32 -10.34
N LYS A 5 -40.00 -16.37 -11.16
CA LYS A 5 -39.97 -16.11 -12.62
C LYS A 5 -40.52 -14.82 -13.21
N LEU A 6 -39.72 -14.25 -14.09
CA LEU A 6 -39.92 -14.02 -15.55
C LEU A 6 -38.74 -13.18 -16.07
N ASN A 7 -37.87 -13.71 -16.86
CA ASN A 7 -37.79 -13.89 -18.31
C ASN A 7 -37.92 -12.62 -19.16
N GLY A 8 -36.93 -12.46 -20.05
CA GLY A 8 -37.07 -11.81 -21.34
C GLY A 8 -36.08 -10.69 -21.62
N GLY A 9 -35.02 -10.95 -22.14
CA GLY A 9 -34.30 -10.93 -23.37
C GLY A 9 -34.61 -9.74 -24.30
N VAL A 10 -33.56 -8.98 -24.65
CA VAL A 10 -33.37 -8.51 -26.04
C VAL A 10 -31.87 -8.17 -26.22
N MET A 11 -31.26 -8.96 -27.06
CA MET A 11 -29.97 -8.74 -27.68
C MET A 11 -30.12 -7.68 -28.77
N LYS A 12 -29.33 -6.62 -28.75
CA LYS A 12 -29.11 -5.77 -29.93
C LYS A 12 -27.62 -5.58 -30.18
N GLN A 13 -27.17 -6.32 -31.19
CA GLN A 13 -25.97 -6.04 -31.97
C GLN A 13 -26.07 -4.64 -32.59
N PHE A 14 -25.01 -3.85 -32.54
CA PHE A 14 -24.76 -2.79 -33.52
C PHE A 14 -23.36 -2.89 -34.09
N ILE A 15 -23.39 -2.92 -35.42
CA ILE A 15 -22.35 -3.19 -36.37
C ILE A 15 -21.40 -2.00 -36.54
N CYS A 16 -20.16 -2.36 -36.71
CA CYS A 16 -19.02 -1.60 -37.21
C CYS A 16 -19.34 -0.69 -38.41
N LYS A 17 -18.81 0.53 -38.40
CA LYS A 17 -18.50 1.27 -39.64
C LYS A 17 -17.17 1.97 -39.54
N ILE A 18 -16.21 1.42 -40.24
CA ILE A 18 -14.93 2.01 -40.66
C ILE A 18 -15.22 3.09 -41.71
N LEU A 19 -14.61 4.25 -41.59
CA LEU A 19 -14.38 5.18 -42.70
C LEU A 19 -12.98 5.81 -42.58
N LEU A 20 -12.11 5.34 -43.46
CA LEU A 20 -10.88 6.03 -43.88
C LEU A 20 -11.25 7.30 -44.65
N LEU A 21 -10.48 8.41 -44.46
CA LEU A 21 -10.06 9.32 -45.54
C LEU A 21 -9.01 10.32 -45.00
N SER A 22 -7.82 10.11 -45.44
CA SER A 22 -6.91 10.96 -46.27
C SER A 22 -6.29 12.21 -45.65
N SER A 23 -4.95 12.13 -45.67
CA SER A 23 -3.90 13.12 -45.54
C SER A 23 -4.10 14.40 -46.32
N ILE A 24 -3.85 15.56 -45.70
CA ILE A 24 -3.33 16.78 -46.38
C ILE A 24 -2.22 17.34 -45.51
N ALA A 25 -1.01 17.37 -46.06
CA ALA A 25 0.12 18.11 -45.53
C ALA A 25 0.00 19.59 -45.90
N LEU A 26 0.22 20.47 -44.93
CA LEU A 26 0.57 21.86 -45.20
C LEU A 26 1.64 22.33 -44.19
N SER A 27 2.80 22.62 -44.79
CA SER A 27 3.92 23.35 -44.18
C SER A 27 3.51 24.78 -43.79
N GLY A 28 4.03 25.26 -42.67
CA GLY A 28 4.07 26.70 -42.47
C GLY A 28 4.36 27.15 -41.04
N CYS A 29 5.56 27.71 -40.87
CA CYS A 29 5.97 28.74 -39.91
C CYS A 29 6.07 28.42 -38.41
N MET A 30 7.33 28.33 -37.97
CA MET A 30 7.77 28.52 -36.58
C MET A 30 7.29 29.88 -36.05
N HIS A 31 6.61 29.85 -34.91
CA HIS A 31 6.61 30.92 -33.95
C HIS A 31 6.88 30.32 -32.57
N ASN A 32 8.07 30.63 -32.04
CA ASN A 32 8.40 30.40 -30.64
C ASN A 32 7.46 31.26 -29.79
N ALA A 33 6.48 30.64 -29.19
CA ALA A 33 5.80 31.19 -28.05
C ALA A 33 6.14 30.27 -26.84
N SER A 34 7.04 30.74 -26.01
CA SER A 34 7.27 30.18 -24.69
C SER A 34 6.01 30.40 -23.84
N ASN A 35 5.08 29.50 -23.92
CA ASN A 35 4.01 29.41 -22.95
C ASN A 35 4.57 28.76 -21.70
N THR A 36 5.02 29.58 -20.76
CA THR A 36 5.11 29.23 -19.35
C THR A 36 3.70 28.88 -18.90
N VAL A 37 3.37 27.60 -18.89
CA VAL A 37 2.24 27.07 -18.13
C VAL A 37 2.58 27.33 -16.67
N LYS A 38 2.05 28.43 -16.13
CA LYS A 38 1.96 28.61 -14.69
C LYS A 38 1.03 27.48 -14.23
N SER A 39 1.59 26.42 -13.65
CA SER A 39 0.85 25.54 -12.79
C SER A 39 0.26 26.42 -11.69
N ASN A 40 -1.04 26.63 -11.70
CA ASN A 40 -1.76 27.03 -10.52
C ASN A 40 -1.72 25.80 -9.58
N ALA A 41 -0.58 25.61 -8.93
CA ALA A 41 -0.57 24.87 -7.69
C ALA A 41 -1.50 25.67 -6.78
N MET A 42 -2.68 25.15 -6.52
CA MET A 42 -3.43 25.54 -5.34
C MET A 42 -2.48 25.28 -4.17
N ASP A 43 -1.96 26.36 -3.57
CA ASP A 43 -1.43 26.34 -2.21
C ASP A 43 -2.62 26.06 -1.26
N ILE A 44 -3.08 24.83 -1.27
CA ILE A 44 -3.90 24.30 -0.18
C ILE A 44 -2.91 24.12 0.96
N ASN A 45 -3.20 24.70 2.12
CA ASN A 45 -2.49 24.46 3.37
C ASN A 45 -2.48 22.94 3.65
N ASN A 46 -1.47 22.26 3.14
CA ASN A 46 -1.38 20.78 3.20
C ASN A 46 -0.73 20.31 4.52
N SER A 47 -0.36 21.22 5.41
CA SER A 47 0.38 20.89 6.64
C SER A 47 -0.44 20.12 7.68
N SER A 48 -1.77 20.11 7.58
CA SER A 48 -2.64 19.39 8.51
C SER A 48 -3.05 18.00 8.02
N ARG A 49 -2.78 17.66 6.74
CA ARG A 49 -3.14 16.37 6.13
C ARG A 49 -1.91 15.58 5.66
N ASP A 50 -0.80 15.71 6.38
CA ASP A 50 0.40 14.95 6.08
C ASP A 50 0.19 13.47 6.40
N ILE A 51 0.60 12.59 5.48
CA ILE A 51 0.71 11.16 5.72
C ILE A 51 2.09 10.89 6.30
N ILE A 52 2.14 10.44 7.55
CA ILE A 52 3.38 10.17 8.29
C ILE A 52 3.78 8.70 8.30
N GLY A 53 2.87 7.79 7.92
CA GLY A 53 3.13 6.36 7.86
C GLY A 53 2.09 5.62 7.02
N ASN A 54 2.42 4.37 6.68
CA ASN A 54 1.55 3.46 5.94
C ASN A 54 1.40 2.14 6.69
N ASN A 55 0.21 1.55 6.61
CA ASN A 55 -0.11 0.28 7.23
C ASN A 55 -0.91 -0.61 6.27
N ALA A 56 -0.68 -1.92 6.30
CA ALA A 56 -1.53 -2.89 5.62
C ALA A 56 -2.14 -3.82 6.66
N PHE A 57 -3.46 -3.85 6.75
CA PHE A 57 -4.18 -4.75 7.66
C PHE A 57 -4.48 -6.04 6.92
N LEU A 58 -3.94 -7.15 7.41
CA LEU A 58 -4.01 -8.46 6.80
C LEU A 58 -4.76 -9.43 7.73
N TYR A 59 -5.72 -10.17 7.20
CA TYR A 59 -6.68 -10.97 7.96
C TYR A 59 -6.28 -12.43 8.05
N TYR A 60 -6.21 -12.97 9.28
CA TYR A 60 -5.71 -14.32 9.54
C TYR A 60 -6.67 -15.16 10.37
N LYS A 61 -6.97 -16.35 9.88
CA LYS A 61 -7.69 -17.37 10.63
C LYS A 61 -6.84 -17.93 11.76
N ASP A 62 -5.55 -18.15 11.50
CA ASP A 62 -4.56 -18.55 12.51
C ASP A 62 -3.72 -17.32 12.90
N TYR A 63 -4.32 -16.47 13.73
CA TYR A 63 -3.72 -15.24 14.23
C TYR A 63 -2.40 -15.46 14.94
N SER A 64 -2.30 -16.55 15.77
CA SER A 64 -1.07 -16.85 16.52
C SER A 64 0.08 -17.17 15.57
N ARG A 65 -0.17 -18.00 14.56
CA ARG A 65 0.83 -18.36 13.56
C ARG A 65 1.29 -17.16 12.75
N ALA A 66 0.38 -16.26 12.42
CA ALA A 66 0.73 -15.02 11.71
C ALA A 66 1.60 -14.11 12.60
N LYS A 67 1.26 -13.93 13.87
CA LYS A 67 2.10 -13.18 14.83
C LYS A 67 3.51 -13.79 14.97
N ASP A 68 3.61 -15.11 15.05
CA ASP A 68 4.91 -15.79 15.12
C ASP A 68 5.71 -15.60 13.83
N PHE A 69 5.05 -15.61 12.67
CA PHE A 69 5.72 -15.35 11.40
C PHE A 69 6.32 -13.94 11.35
N TYR A 70 5.53 -12.90 11.61
CA TYR A 70 6.03 -11.52 11.54
C TYR A 70 6.96 -11.16 12.70
N GLY A 71 6.65 -11.58 13.92
CA GLY A 71 7.43 -11.23 15.10
C GLY A 71 8.68 -12.09 15.31
N VAL A 72 8.63 -13.40 14.97
CA VAL A 72 9.75 -14.32 15.20
C VAL A 72 10.49 -14.63 13.91
N SER A 73 9.81 -15.11 12.85
CA SER A 73 10.49 -15.50 11.62
C SER A 73 11.00 -14.31 10.82
N MET A 74 10.24 -13.22 10.72
CA MET A 74 10.68 -11.96 10.11
C MET A 74 11.45 -11.06 11.08
N GLY A 75 11.26 -11.25 12.39
CA GLY A 75 11.93 -10.50 13.45
C GLY A 75 11.50 -9.04 13.53
N PHE A 76 10.32 -8.68 13.01
CA PHE A 76 9.78 -7.33 13.10
C PHE A 76 9.42 -6.94 14.54
N LYS A 77 9.62 -5.66 14.87
CA LYS A 77 9.20 -5.13 16.16
C LYS A 77 7.68 -4.99 16.22
N ASN A 78 7.04 -5.60 17.23
CA ASN A 78 5.67 -5.30 17.61
C ASN A 78 5.65 -3.90 18.25
N VAL A 79 4.86 -2.98 17.69
CA VAL A 79 4.73 -1.59 18.16
C VAL A 79 3.35 -1.25 18.70
N PHE A 80 2.38 -2.16 18.54
CA PHE A 80 1.02 -1.98 19.05
C PHE A 80 0.29 -3.33 19.09
N GLU A 81 -0.45 -3.61 20.14
CA GLU A 81 -1.30 -4.79 20.24
C GLU A 81 -2.64 -4.43 20.86
N PHE A 82 -3.71 -4.62 20.09
CA PHE A 82 -5.08 -4.40 20.53
C PHE A 82 -5.74 -5.72 20.92
N GLN A 83 -5.56 -6.13 22.16
CA GLN A 83 -6.23 -7.18 22.93
C GLN A 83 -6.70 -8.42 22.14
N GLY A 84 -5.77 -9.14 21.47
CA GLY A 84 -6.08 -10.36 20.73
C GLY A 84 -6.91 -10.15 19.46
N PHE A 85 -7.06 -8.90 19.02
CA PHE A 85 -7.71 -8.54 17.76
C PHE A 85 -6.71 -8.14 16.69
N ALA A 86 -5.77 -7.26 16.99
CA ALA A 86 -4.80 -6.77 16.03
C ALA A 86 -3.41 -6.60 16.65
N THR A 87 -2.35 -6.88 15.89
CA THR A 87 -0.96 -6.62 16.27
C THR A 87 -0.26 -5.93 15.11
N ILE A 88 0.38 -4.78 15.38
CA ILE A 88 1.10 -3.97 14.39
C ILE A 88 2.59 -4.25 14.48
N PHE A 89 3.18 -4.61 13.35
CA PHE A 89 4.61 -4.85 13.18
C PHE A 89 5.24 -3.78 12.30
N GLN A 90 6.33 -3.17 12.75
CA GLN A 90 7.09 -2.19 11.99
C GLN A 90 7.98 -2.89 10.94
N THR A 91 7.82 -2.56 9.66
CA THR A 91 8.58 -3.14 8.55
C THR A 91 9.71 -2.24 8.06
N SER A 92 9.50 -0.92 8.07
CA SER A 92 10.54 0.10 7.80
C SER A 92 10.31 1.33 8.69
N ALA A 93 11.00 2.43 8.44
CA ALA A 93 10.92 3.62 9.30
C ALA A 93 9.49 4.15 9.48
N THR A 94 8.65 4.09 8.44
CA THR A 94 7.27 4.61 8.46
C THR A 94 6.27 3.64 7.86
N THR A 95 6.60 2.34 7.77
CA THR A 95 5.67 1.34 7.23
C THR A 95 5.44 0.20 8.20
N PHE A 96 4.22 -0.34 8.17
CA PHE A 96 3.73 -1.30 9.14
C PHE A 96 2.86 -2.37 8.48
N ILE A 97 2.81 -3.55 9.09
CA ILE A 97 1.85 -4.60 8.77
C ILE A 97 1.05 -4.88 10.04
N THR A 98 -0.27 -4.80 9.93
CA THR A 98 -1.19 -5.21 10.99
C THR A 98 -1.70 -6.61 10.73
N VAL A 99 -1.39 -7.52 11.63
CA VAL A 99 -1.98 -8.85 11.68
C VAL A 99 -3.33 -8.76 12.38
N VAL A 100 -4.43 -9.00 11.67
CA VAL A 100 -5.81 -8.93 12.18
C VAL A 100 -6.33 -10.35 12.43
N ASN A 101 -6.89 -10.59 13.62
CA ASN A 101 -7.56 -11.83 13.97
C ASN A 101 -8.94 -11.88 13.30
N ASP A 102 -9.12 -12.82 12.37
CA ASP A 102 -10.42 -13.08 11.74
C ASP A 102 -11.37 -13.78 12.73
N ASN A 103 -11.91 -13.00 13.66
CA ASN A 103 -12.87 -13.42 14.68
C ASN A 103 -14.25 -12.77 14.51
N GLY A 104 -14.52 -12.18 13.34
CA GLY A 104 -15.77 -11.51 12.99
C GLY A 104 -15.89 -10.08 13.51
N ARG A 105 -14.81 -9.45 14.01
CA ARG A 105 -14.77 -8.05 14.45
C ARG A 105 -14.24 -7.11 13.36
N GLY A 106 -13.43 -7.63 12.42
CA GLY A 106 -12.84 -6.85 11.33
C GLY A 106 -13.82 -6.57 10.20
N MET A 107 -13.38 -5.72 9.27
CA MET A 107 -14.17 -5.33 8.09
C MET A 107 -14.18 -6.43 7.01
N HIS A 108 -13.15 -7.26 6.99
CA HIS A 108 -12.95 -8.34 6.05
C HIS A 108 -12.77 -9.69 6.76
N THR A 109 -12.75 -10.75 5.97
CA THR A 109 -12.48 -12.11 6.44
C THR A 109 -11.23 -12.70 5.77
N SER A 110 -10.63 -13.66 6.43
CA SER A 110 -9.47 -14.38 5.88
C SER A 110 -9.81 -15.28 4.70
N ASP A 111 -11.07 -15.47 4.36
CA ASP A 111 -11.51 -16.27 3.20
C ASP A 111 -11.62 -15.42 1.92
N GLU A 112 -11.63 -14.07 2.02
CA GLU A 112 -11.63 -13.16 0.88
C GLU A 112 -10.31 -13.19 0.10
N PRO A 113 -10.29 -12.75 -1.18
CA PRO A 113 -9.08 -12.66 -1.99
C PRO A 113 -7.98 -11.79 -1.34
N LYS A 114 -6.72 -12.22 -1.48
CA LYS A 114 -5.53 -11.51 -0.97
C LYS A 114 -5.00 -10.53 -2.02
N THR A 115 -5.83 -9.56 -2.42
CA THR A 115 -5.54 -8.65 -3.54
C THR A 115 -4.59 -7.53 -3.11
N ILE A 116 -3.42 -7.91 -2.63
CA ILE A 116 -2.28 -7.05 -2.28
C ILE A 116 -1.00 -7.89 -2.34
N ALA A 117 0.10 -7.29 -2.79
CA ALA A 117 1.45 -7.77 -2.52
C ALA A 117 2.22 -6.69 -1.75
N ILE A 118 3.08 -7.09 -0.82
CA ILE A 118 3.86 -6.15 -0.03
C ILE A 118 5.33 -6.32 -0.37
N ALA A 119 5.90 -5.34 -1.05
CA ALA A 119 7.33 -5.31 -1.30
C ALA A 119 8.07 -4.74 -0.09
N LEU A 120 9.09 -5.47 0.35
CA LEU A 120 10.00 -5.15 1.43
C LEU A 120 11.38 -4.86 0.80
N LEU A 121 11.75 -3.58 0.74
CA LEU A 121 12.91 -3.11 -0.01
C LEU A 121 14.18 -3.18 0.82
N THR A 122 15.22 -3.84 0.31
CA THR A 122 16.45 -4.11 1.03
C THR A 122 17.70 -4.06 0.13
N ASP A 123 18.84 -3.63 0.71
CA ASP A 123 20.15 -3.79 0.08
C ASP A 123 20.80 -5.15 0.43
N GLN A 124 20.14 -5.97 1.25
CA GLN A 124 20.63 -7.25 1.75
C GLN A 124 19.88 -8.44 1.14
N LEU A 125 19.50 -8.34 -0.16
CA LEU A 125 18.61 -9.31 -0.82
C LEU A 125 19.13 -10.75 -0.75
N ASP A 126 20.41 -10.98 -1.08
CA ASP A 126 21.01 -12.31 -1.06
C ASP A 126 21.03 -12.91 0.35
N ALA A 127 21.37 -12.10 1.35
CA ALA A 127 21.37 -12.54 2.75
C ALA A 127 19.94 -12.83 3.27
N TRP A 128 18.94 -12.05 2.87
CA TRP A 128 17.55 -12.36 3.14
C TRP A 128 17.10 -13.66 2.47
N TYR A 129 17.53 -13.91 1.23
CA TYR A 129 17.21 -15.16 0.54
C TYR A 129 17.84 -16.38 1.24
N GLU A 130 19.13 -16.31 1.61
CA GLU A 130 19.80 -17.37 2.37
C GLU A 130 19.10 -17.64 3.71
N TYR A 131 18.73 -16.57 4.42
CA TYR A 131 17.97 -16.67 5.67
C TYR A 131 16.60 -17.32 5.45
N ALA A 132 15.83 -16.87 4.45
CA ALA A 132 14.51 -17.41 4.15
C ALA A 132 14.56 -18.91 3.80
N VAL A 133 15.60 -19.35 3.04
CA VAL A 133 15.85 -20.77 2.75
C VAL A 133 16.16 -21.55 4.03
N ALA A 134 17.02 -21.01 4.91
CA ALA A 134 17.39 -21.64 6.17
C ALA A 134 16.19 -21.78 7.13
N GLN A 135 15.28 -20.81 7.12
CA GLN A 135 14.03 -20.83 7.89
C GLN A 135 12.89 -21.64 7.24
N GLN A 136 13.13 -22.22 6.07
CA GLN A 136 12.13 -22.99 5.30
C GLN A 136 10.85 -22.17 5.02
N MET A 137 11.00 -20.87 4.73
CA MET A 137 9.90 -20.04 4.29
C MET A 137 9.33 -20.55 2.96
N ASP A 138 8.05 -20.30 2.70
CA ASP A 138 7.38 -20.70 1.46
C ASP A 138 7.82 -19.79 0.29
N ILE A 139 9.01 -20.05 -0.25
CA ILE A 139 9.62 -19.27 -1.33
C ILE A 139 9.04 -19.75 -2.66
N ARG A 140 8.42 -18.85 -3.43
CA ARG A 140 7.87 -19.15 -4.76
C ARG A 140 8.93 -19.14 -5.86
N ASN A 141 9.79 -18.11 -5.86
CA ASN A 141 10.81 -17.92 -6.91
C ASN A 141 12.13 -17.50 -6.27
N PRO A 142 13.27 -18.11 -6.61
CA PRO A 142 14.58 -17.61 -6.20
C PRO A 142 14.89 -16.28 -6.90
N PRO A 143 15.71 -15.41 -6.30
CA PRO A 143 16.11 -14.17 -6.93
C PRO A 143 16.93 -14.46 -8.19
N LYS A 144 16.78 -13.61 -9.20
CA LYS A 144 17.60 -13.64 -10.41
C LYS A 144 18.68 -12.56 -10.29
N PRO A 145 19.84 -12.68 -10.98
CA PRO A 145 20.79 -11.57 -11.06
C PRO A 145 20.10 -10.31 -11.57
N LEU A 146 20.40 -9.15 -10.97
CA LEU A 146 19.85 -7.86 -11.38
C LEU A 146 20.13 -7.58 -12.86
N GLY A 147 21.38 -7.75 -13.33
CA GLY A 147 21.78 -7.45 -14.70
C GLY A 147 21.44 -6.01 -15.06
N ASP A 148 20.74 -5.85 -16.21
CA ASP A 148 20.25 -4.56 -16.70
C ASP A 148 18.77 -4.31 -16.32
N ASN A 149 18.20 -5.09 -15.39
CA ASN A 149 16.81 -4.88 -14.95
C ASN A 149 16.74 -3.79 -13.88
N PRO A 150 15.58 -3.09 -13.78
CA PRO A 150 15.39 -2.04 -12.78
C PRO A 150 15.40 -2.56 -11.35
N HIS A 151 14.94 -3.79 -11.13
CA HIS A 151 14.88 -4.44 -9.82
C HIS A 151 15.03 -5.95 -9.93
N ASN A 152 15.33 -6.60 -8.82
CA ASN A 152 15.27 -8.05 -8.66
C ASN A 152 14.76 -8.39 -7.26
N GLY A 153 14.26 -9.63 -7.11
CA GLY A 153 13.70 -10.05 -5.85
C GLY A 153 13.31 -11.52 -5.83
N PHE A 154 12.72 -11.91 -4.70
CA PHE A 154 12.07 -13.21 -4.53
C PHE A 154 10.78 -13.05 -3.74
N LEU A 155 9.88 -14.01 -3.90
CA LEU A 155 8.56 -14.00 -3.29
C LEU A 155 8.46 -15.03 -2.17
N VAL A 156 7.84 -14.64 -1.07
CA VAL A 156 7.48 -15.52 0.04
C VAL A 156 5.97 -15.46 0.25
N THR A 157 5.33 -16.64 0.40
CA THR A 157 3.94 -16.69 0.85
C THR A 157 3.92 -16.74 2.37
N ASP A 158 3.18 -15.83 2.99
CA ASP A 158 3.00 -15.82 4.43
C ASP A 158 1.98 -16.88 4.91
N PRO A 159 1.77 -17.08 6.23
CA PRO A 159 0.80 -18.06 6.75
C PRO A 159 -0.66 -17.83 6.36
N GLY A 160 -1.04 -16.63 5.94
CA GLY A 160 -2.39 -16.25 5.49
C GLY A 160 -2.59 -16.36 3.98
N GLY A 161 -1.51 -16.61 3.23
CA GLY A 161 -1.52 -16.64 1.77
C GLY A 161 -1.21 -15.30 1.11
N TYR A 162 -0.83 -14.28 1.89
CA TYR A 162 -0.35 -13.01 1.33
C TYR A 162 1.05 -13.15 0.75
N ILE A 163 1.35 -12.34 -0.26
CA ILE A 163 2.66 -12.32 -0.92
C ILE A 163 3.51 -11.20 -0.35
N LEU A 164 4.68 -11.58 0.14
CA LEU A 164 5.75 -10.67 0.49
C LEU A 164 6.82 -10.74 -0.61
N GLU A 165 7.17 -9.58 -1.18
CA GLU A 165 8.22 -9.43 -2.17
C GLU A 165 9.46 -8.86 -1.49
N PHE A 166 10.53 -9.63 -1.45
CA PHE A 166 11.82 -9.12 -1.00
C PHE A 166 12.53 -8.56 -2.22
N GLU A 167 12.73 -7.24 -2.26
CA GLU A 167 13.18 -6.56 -3.46
C GLU A 167 14.39 -5.66 -3.24
N HIS A 168 15.21 -5.61 -4.28
CA HIS A 168 16.30 -4.66 -4.43
C HIS A 168 16.14 -3.89 -5.73
N PHE A 169 16.07 -2.57 -5.64
CA PHE A 169 16.05 -1.66 -6.80
C PHE A 169 17.46 -1.22 -7.13
N GLY A 170 17.85 -1.38 -8.40
CA GLY A 170 19.17 -1.00 -8.91
C GLY A 170 19.16 0.33 -9.63
N VAL A 171 20.37 0.80 -9.99
CA VAL A 171 20.53 2.00 -10.83
C VAL A 171 20.02 1.67 -12.25
N HIS A 172 18.89 2.25 -12.61
CA HIS A 172 18.23 2.09 -13.90
C HIS A 172 17.51 3.40 -14.28
N GLU A 173 17.25 3.63 -15.58
CA GLU A 173 16.56 4.86 -16.03
C GLU A 173 15.15 5.00 -15.44
N GLU A 174 14.42 3.92 -15.23
CA GLU A 174 13.11 3.91 -14.56
C GLU A 174 13.18 4.36 -13.10
N ASN A 175 14.31 4.12 -12.43
CA ASN A 175 14.48 4.35 -11.00
C ASN A 175 15.16 5.68 -10.66
N VAL A 176 15.36 6.55 -11.63
CA VAL A 176 16.14 7.80 -11.47
C VAL A 176 15.62 8.69 -10.33
N ASN A 177 14.32 8.72 -10.11
CA ASN A 177 13.68 9.47 -9.03
C ASN A 177 13.54 8.64 -7.75
N PHE A 178 13.59 7.32 -7.83
CA PHE A 178 13.38 6.41 -6.71
C PHE A 178 14.65 6.12 -5.91
N ILE A 179 15.75 5.83 -6.60
CA ILE A 179 17.04 5.50 -5.94
C ILE A 179 17.48 6.57 -4.93
N PRO A 180 17.42 7.90 -5.22
CA PRO A 180 17.80 8.90 -4.22
C PRO A 180 16.96 8.87 -2.94
N LEU A 181 15.67 8.50 -3.04
CA LEU A 181 14.79 8.36 -1.89
C LEU A 181 15.14 7.12 -1.06
N LEU A 182 15.43 6.00 -1.72
CA LEU A 182 15.90 4.78 -1.06
C LEU A 182 17.26 4.96 -0.40
N ASP A 183 18.18 5.70 -1.02
CA ASP A 183 19.50 6.01 -0.45
C ASP A 183 19.40 6.93 0.77
N ALA A 184 18.40 7.80 0.82
CA ALA A 184 18.14 8.65 1.98
C ALA A 184 17.41 7.90 3.11
N SER A 185 16.75 6.77 2.82
CA SER A 185 16.00 5.99 3.80
C SER A 185 16.93 5.20 4.70
N GLN A 186 16.64 5.22 6.01
CA GLN A 186 17.38 4.42 6.99
C GLN A 186 16.87 2.98 6.99
N THR A 187 17.82 2.02 7.02
CA THR A 187 17.47 0.62 7.21
C THR A 187 16.99 0.38 8.65
N VAL A 188 15.78 -0.14 8.78
CA VAL A 188 15.26 -0.67 10.05
C VAL A 188 15.66 -2.15 10.13
N PHE A 189 16.55 -2.45 11.08
CA PHE A 189 17.04 -3.81 11.28
C PHE A 189 16.07 -4.62 12.14
N THR A 190 15.86 -5.85 11.72
CA THR A 190 15.07 -6.84 12.44
C THR A 190 15.95 -7.60 13.46
N ASN A 191 15.34 -8.48 14.25
CA ASN A 191 16.04 -9.28 15.25
C ASN A 191 16.63 -10.59 14.67
N VAL A 192 16.64 -10.75 13.35
CA VAL A 192 17.09 -11.99 12.67
C VAL A 192 18.28 -11.77 11.76
N GLY A 193 18.91 -12.86 11.34
CA GLY A 193 20.02 -12.86 10.39
C GLY A 193 21.31 -12.21 10.92
N MET A 194 21.47 -12.08 12.24
CA MET A 194 22.73 -11.56 12.82
C MET A 194 23.89 -12.52 12.56
N SER A 195 24.99 -11.99 12.01
CA SER A 195 26.21 -12.71 11.68
C SER A 195 27.43 -11.81 11.80
N SER A 196 28.65 -12.35 11.53
CA SER A 196 29.83 -11.52 11.45
C SER A 196 29.81 -10.51 10.29
N GLU A 197 29.08 -10.83 9.22
CA GLU A 197 28.90 -9.95 8.05
C GLU A 197 27.75 -8.96 8.25
N HIS A 198 26.74 -9.36 9.00
CA HIS A 198 25.56 -8.55 9.31
C HIS A 198 25.35 -8.42 10.83
N PRO A 199 26.24 -7.70 11.54
CA PRO A 199 26.20 -7.63 13.01
C PRO A 199 24.94 -6.95 13.56
N SER A 200 24.30 -6.09 12.77
CA SER A 200 23.02 -5.44 13.12
C SER A 200 21.80 -6.26 12.72
N GLY A 201 22.00 -7.42 12.07
CA GLY A 201 20.91 -8.22 11.52
C GLY A 201 20.57 -7.88 10.07
N LEU A 202 19.45 -8.43 9.61
CA LEU A 202 18.86 -8.13 8.31
C LEU A 202 17.79 -7.05 8.46
N GLY A 203 17.58 -6.22 7.44
CA GLY A 203 16.64 -5.10 7.56
C GLY A 203 16.05 -4.64 6.23
N PHE A 204 15.13 -3.67 6.35
CA PHE A 204 14.45 -3.07 5.22
C PHE A 204 14.53 -1.54 5.27
N LYS A 205 14.62 -0.91 4.10
CA LYS A 205 14.67 0.54 3.91
C LYS A 205 13.27 1.14 3.75
N ALA A 206 12.38 0.41 3.06
CA ALA A 206 11.09 0.90 2.65
C ALA A 206 10.14 -0.26 2.37
N SER A 207 8.86 0.06 2.16
CA SER A 207 7.87 -0.90 1.65
C SER A 207 7.00 -0.27 0.56
N ILE A 208 6.61 -1.07 -0.43
CA ILE A 208 5.59 -0.72 -1.41
C ILE A 208 4.39 -1.64 -1.17
N TYR A 209 3.19 -1.06 -1.11
CA TYR A 209 1.94 -1.81 -1.09
C TYR A 209 1.38 -1.81 -2.51
N TRP A 210 1.52 -2.93 -3.20
CA TRP A 210 1.03 -3.13 -4.57
C TRP A 210 -0.47 -3.40 -4.54
N LEU A 211 -1.25 -2.46 -5.09
CA LEU A 211 -2.70 -2.50 -5.17
C LEU A 211 -3.11 -2.76 -6.62
N TYR A 212 -4.04 -3.69 -6.83
CA TYR A 212 -4.47 -4.14 -8.14
C TYR A 212 -5.83 -3.54 -8.47
N HIS A 213 -5.89 -2.70 -9.52
CA HIS A 213 -7.06 -1.93 -9.87
C HIS A 213 -7.65 -2.34 -11.21
N SER A 214 -8.98 -2.44 -11.27
CA SER A 214 -9.73 -2.71 -12.51
C SER A 214 -9.69 -1.54 -13.48
N ASN A 215 -9.45 -0.32 -12.98
CA ASN A 215 -9.26 0.91 -13.73
C ASN A 215 -8.08 1.69 -13.10
N GLU A 216 -6.86 1.43 -13.60
CA GLU A 216 -5.64 2.05 -13.08
C GLU A 216 -5.66 3.56 -13.19
N LEU A 217 -6.20 4.13 -14.29
CA LEU A 217 -6.28 5.58 -14.46
C LEU A 217 -7.16 6.26 -13.42
N GLU A 218 -8.28 5.66 -13.06
CA GLU A 218 -9.16 6.18 -12.01
C GLU A 218 -8.52 6.07 -10.63
N ALA A 219 -7.79 4.97 -10.38
CA ALA A 219 -7.00 4.81 -9.17
C ALA A 219 -5.87 5.85 -9.10
N GLU A 220 -5.13 6.06 -10.19
CA GLU A 220 -4.10 7.09 -10.27
C GLU A 220 -4.65 8.48 -9.97
N GLU A 221 -5.77 8.87 -10.60
CA GLU A 221 -6.43 10.14 -10.34
C GLU A 221 -6.81 10.29 -8.85
N PHE A 222 -7.31 9.23 -8.23
CA PHE A 222 -7.67 9.22 -6.81
C PHE A 222 -6.43 9.41 -5.92
N TYR A 223 -5.40 8.57 -6.08
CA TYR A 223 -4.23 8.63 -5.21
C TYR A 223 -3.40 9.92 -5.40
N LEU A 224 -3.34 10.48 -6.62
CA LEU A 224 -2.65 11.74 -6.86
C LEU A 224 -3.45 12.97 -6.38
N ASN A 225 -4.75 13.04 -6.68
CA ASN A 225 -5.52 14.27 -6.52
C ASN A 225 -6.32 14.30 -5.20
N VAL A 226 -6.77 13.15 -4.68
CA VAL A 226 -7.51 13.07 -3.42
C VAL A 226 -6.58 12.76 -2.26
N MET A 227 -5.76 11.70 -2.40
CA MET A 227 -4.81 11.34 -1.34
C MET A 227 -3.55 12.22 -1.31
N GLY A 228 -3.28 12.97 -2.41
CA GLY A 228 -2.16 13.90 -2.48
C GLY A 228 -0.79 13.24 -2.61
N LEU A 229 -0.73 11.98 -3.08
CA LEU A 229 0.51 11.25 -3.29
C LEU A 229 1.27 11.79 -4.52
N ASN A 230 2.55 11.45 -4.66
CA ASN A 230 3.36 11.88 -5.80
C ASN A 230 3.93 10.68 -6.55
N LYS A 231 3.71 10.62 -7.88
CA LYS A 231 4.29 9.59 -8.74
C LYS A 231 5.81 9.79 -8.90
N ILE A 232 6.57 8.73 -8.65
CA ILE A 232 8.05 8.73 -8.72
C ILE A 232 8.60 7.74 -9.72
N VAL A 233 7.88 6.64 -9.99
CA VAL A 233 8.18 5.67 -11.05
C VAL A 233 6.94 5.47 -11.87
N GLU A 234 7.12 5.46 -13.20
CA GLU A 234 6.10 5.11 -14.18
C GLU A 234 6.63 3.95 -15.01
N GLN A 235 5.93 2.83 -14.95
CA GLN A 235 6.21 1.64 -15.77
C GLN A 235 5.05 1.41 -16.72
N SER A 236 5.21 0.49 -17.68
CA SER A 236 4.17 0.25 -18.70
C SER A 236 2.86 -0.33 -18.14
N PHE A 237 2.85 -0.82 -16.90
CA PHE A 237 1.73 -1.54 -16.28
C PHE A 237 1.61 -1.32 -14.76
N SER A 238 2.45 -0.45 -14.22
CA SER A 238 2.41 -0.10 -12.80
C SER A 238 3.08 1.22 -12.52
N ASP A 239 2.60 1.91 -11.50
CA ASP A 239 3.16 3.16 -10.99
C ASP A 239 3.60 3.01 -9.55
N ILE A 240 4.63 3.75 -9.12
CA ILE A 240 4.99 3.88 -7.71
C ILE A 240 4.79 5.31 -7.26
N LEU A 241 3.99 5.48 -6.21
CA LEU A 241 3.64 6.76 -5.61
C LEU A 241 4.25 6.86 -4.21
N THR A 242 4.86 8.00 -3.87
CA THR A 242 5.30 8.25 -2.48
C THR A 242 4.10 8.58 -1.60
N SER A 243 4.02 7.99 -0.42
CA SER A 243 2.99 8.32 0.57
C SER A 243 3.58 8.77 1.91
N SER A 244 4.64 8.13 2.38
CA SER A 244 5.36 8.53 3.60
C SER A 244 6.87 8.42 3.38
N PRO A 245 7.74 8.84 4.31
CA PRO A 245 9.20 8.86 4.09
C PRO A 245 9.84 7.53 3.66
N SER A 246 9.26 6.39 4.04
CA SER A 246 9.70 5.05 3.60
C SER A 246 8.56 4.19 3.09
N GLY A 247 7.38 4.78 2.85
CA GLY A 247 6.16 4.11 2.42
C GLY A 247 5.75 4.53 1.02
N TYR A 248 5.37 3.55 0.22
CA TYR A 248 4.95 3.75 -1.17
C TYR A 248 3.68 2.96 -1.46
N ILE A 249 2.84 3.50 -2.34
CA ILE A 249 1.71 2.80 -2.95
C ILE A 249 2.10 2.46 -4.38
N GLY A 250 2.00 1.19 -4.72
CA GLY A 250 2.14 0.70 -6.09
C GLY A 250 0.76 0.49 -6.70
N LEU A 251 0.49 1.06 -7.87
CA LEU A 251 -0.73 0.82 -8.63
C LEU A 251 -0.41 -0.17 -9.75
N VAL A 252 -1.22 -1.21 -9.88
CA VAL A 252 -1.02 -2.28 -10.89
C VAL A 252 -2.31 -2.46 -11.68
N GLU A 253 -2.19 -2.51 -13.01
CA GLU A 253 -3.30 -2.79 -13.92
C GLU A 253 -3.81 -4.23 -13.75
N ASP A 254 -5.14 -4.41 -13.81
CA ASP A 254 -5.77 -5.74 -13.75
C ASP A 254 -5.25 -6.70 -14.83
N GLY A 255 -5.12 -7.97 -14.46
CA GLY A 255 -4.63 -9.03 -15.36
C GLY A 255 -3.11 -9.03 -15.54
N ILE A 256 -2.39 -8.13 -14.88
CA ILE A 256 -0.93 -8.05 -14.86
C ILE A 256 -0.41 -8.23 -13.44
N GLY A 257 0.79 -8.79 -13.29
CA GLY A 257 1.40 -9.00 -11.97
C GLY A 257 0.92 -10.30 -11.30
N ILE A 258 0.86 -10.26 -9.95
CA ILE A 258 0.66 -11.47 -9.11
C ILE A 258 -0.83 -11.75 -8.89
N HIS A 259 -1.65 -10.70 -8.79
CA HIS A 259 -3.07 -10.78 -8.52
C HIS A 259 -3.88 -10.14 -9.65
N ASN A 260 -5.15 -10.51 -9.74
CA ASN A 260 -6.15 -9.76 -10.49
C ASN A 260 -6.89 -8.82 -9.52
N ALA A 261 -7.43 -7.73 -10.04
CA ALA A 261 -8.36 -6.90 -9.30
C ALA A 261 -9.61 -7.71 -8.89
N THR A 262 -10.08 -7.50 -7.68
CA THR A 262 -11.29 -8.16 -7.14
C THR A 262 -12.13 -7.12 -6.41
N TYR A 263 -13.44 -7.32 -6.34
CA TYR A 263 -14.31 -6.40 -5.59
C TYR A 263 -14.10 -6.57 -4.09
N GLU A 264 -14.17 -7.81 -3.57
CA GLU A 264 -13.84 -8.12 -2.17
C GLU A 264 -12.33 -8.33 -2.03
N LYS A 265 -11.76 -7.79 -0.96
CA LYS A 265 -10.31 -7.84 -0.70
C LYS A 265 -10.06 -8.00 0.79
N ALA A 266 -9.36 -9.04 1.20
CA ALA A 266 -8.97 -9.26 2.61
C ALA A 266 -7.83 -8.32 3.03
N VAL A 267 -8.00 -7.02 2.84
CA VAL A 267 -6.99 -6.01 3.19
C VAL A 267 -7.66 -4.66 3.45
N ASN A 268 -7.17 -3.94 4.48
CA ASN A 268 -7.36 -2.49 4.58
C ASN A 268 -6.03 -1.82 4.27
N VAL A 269 -6.07 -0.73 3.52
CA VAL A 269 -4.91 0.11 3.23
C VAL A 269 -4.93 1.28 4.21
N GLY A 270 -3.97 1.27 5.14
CA GLY A 270 -3.87 2.27 6.21
C GLY A 270 -2.89 3.38 5.87
N PHE A 271 -3.29 4.60 6.18
CA PHE A 271 -2.44 5.78 6.22
C PHE A 271 -2.43 6.32 7.64
N MET A 272 -1.29 6.79 8.11
CA MET A 272 -1.17 7.35 9.45
C MET A 272 -0.96 8.86 9.35
N THR A 273 -1.62 9.63 10.22
CA THR A 273 -1.62 11.09 10.20
C THR A 273 -1.46 11.68 11.60
N ASN A 274 -1.23 12.98 11.67
CA ASN A 274 -1.28 13.76 12.92
C ASN A 274 -2.61 14.50 13.12
N ASP A 275 -3.55 14.42 12.15
CA ASP A 275 -4.81 15.18 12.19
C ASP A 275 -5.88 14.45 11.36
N ALA A 276 -6.53 13.46 11.99
CA ALA A 276 -7.61 12.70 11.36
C ALA A 276 -8.85 13.56 11.10
N GLN A 277 -9.12 14.56 11.97
CA GLN A 277 -10.25 15.46 11.76
C GLN A 277 -10.10 16.28 10.48
N ALA A 278 -8.90 16.80 10.18
CA ALA A 278 -8.66 17.53 8.94
C ALA A 278 -8.82 16.65 7.70
N TRP A 279 -8.48 15.37 7.79
CA TRP A 279 -8.74 14.40 6.74
C TRP A 279 -10.24 14.13 6.57
N PHE A 280 -10.98 13.94 7.67
CA PHE A 280 -12.41 13.73 7.65
C PHE A 280 -13.15 14.90 6.98
N ASP A 281 -12.90 16.15 7.45
CA ASP A 281 -13.50 17.37 6.91
C ASP A 281 -13.21 17.59 5.41
N TYR A 282 -12.06 17.10 4.94
CA TYR A 282 -11.70 17.18 3.53
C TYR A 282 -12.37 16.08 2.70
N LEU A 283 -12.38 14.84 3.20
CA LEU A 283 -12.85 13.67 2.44
C LEU A 283 -14.36 13.60 2.35
N GLU A 284 -15.11 14.22 3.25
CA GLU A 284 -16.58 14.30 3.16
C GLU A 284 -17.07 15.00 1.87
N ASP A 285 -16.25 15.90 1.30
CA ASP A 285 -16.54 16.63 0.07
C ASP A 285 -15.92 15.95 -1.20
N GLN A 286 -15.25 14.79 -1.07
CA GLN A 286 -14.58 14.12 -2.19
C GLN A 286 -15.45 13.02 -2.80
N PRO A 287 -16.01 13.20 -4.00
CA PRO A 287 -16.96 12.25 -4.57
C PRO A 287 -16.37 10.88 -4.95
N SER A 288 -15.05 10.78 -5.09
CA SER A 288 -14.33 9.54 -5.37
C SER A 288 -13.87 8.78 -4.11
N PHE A 289 -14.17 9.30 -2.92
CA PHE A 289 -13.99 8.60 -1.65
C PHE A 289 -15.35 8.26 -1.04
N GLU A 290 -15.66 6.96 -0.95
CA GLU A 290 -16.92 6.52 -0.33
C GLU A 290 -16.76 6.51 1.19
N LEU A 291 -17.00 7.66 1.85
CA LEU A 291 -16.92 7.78 3.31
C LEU A 291 -17.97 6.88 3.98
N ARG A 292 -17.56 6.12 5.02
CA ARG A 292 -18.38 5.09 5.68
C ARG A 292 -19.14 5.56 6.90
N THR A 293 -18.75 6.69 7.47
CA THR A 293 -19.32 7.22 8.71
C THR A 293 -19.77 8.67 8.52
N GLU A 294 -20.80 9.10 9.24
CA GLU A 294 -21.28 10.49 9.24
C GLU A 294 -20.44 11.40 10.13
N GLU A 295 -19.59 10.82 10.98
CA GLU A 295 -18.68 11.50 11.90
C GLU A 295 -17.38 10.69 12.04
N LEU A 296 -16.32 11.32 12.53
CA LEU A 296 -15.04 10.69 12.79
C LEU A 296 -15.21 9.48 13.72
N PHE A 297 -14.64 8.35 13.34
CA PHE A 297 -14.71 7.14 14.14
C PHE A 297 -13.64 7.16 15.25
N HIS A 298 -14.02 6.72 16.46
CA HIS A 298 -13.15 6.65 17.61
C HIS A 298 -12.99 5.21 18.08
N GLU A 299 -11.76 4.69 18.07
CA GLU A 299 -11.47 3.40 18.69
C GLU A 299 -11.11 3.62 20.17
N GLU A 300 -11.89 3.01 21.06
CA GLU A 300 -11.78 3.20 22.50
C GLU A 300 -11.17 1.97 23.19
N ASP A 301 -10.50 2.19 24.34
CA ASP A 301 -10.14 1.12 25.26
C ASP A 301 -11.40 0.57 25.98
N GLY A 302 -11.22 -0.52 26.77
CA GLY A 302 -12.33 -1.11 27.54
C GLY A 302 -12.92 -0.20 28.62
N ASN A 303 -12.38 1.02 28.84
CA ASN A 303 -12.83 2.01 29.83
C ASN A 303 -13.48 3.23 29.16
N GLY A 304 -13.57 3.28 27.83
CA GLY A 304 -14.12 4.41 27.08
C GLY A 304 -13.12 5.55 26.86
N ASN A 305 -11.82 5.29 26.97
CA ASN A 305 -10.81 6.29 26.60
C ASN A 305 -10.51 6.13 25.11
N ASN A 306 -10.61 7.22 24.34
CA ASN A 306 -10.25 7.22 22.94
C ASN A 306 -8.76 6.97 22.76
N LEU A 307 -8.42 6.02 21.88
CA LEU A 307 -7.05 5.63 21.54
C LEU A 307 -6.66 6.12 20.15
N ILE A 308 -7.56 5.98 19.18
CA ILE A 308 -7.29 6.22 17.76
C ILE A 308 -8.49 6.96 17.18
N ASP A 309 -8.24 8.05 16.47
CA ASP A 309 -9.20 8.70 15.60
C ASP A 309 -9.00 8.19 14.18
N ILE A 310 -10.08 7.76 13.53
CA ILE A 310 -10.00 7.01 12.27
C ILE A 310 -11.00 7.57 11.26
N VAL A 311 -10.52 7.90 10.06
CA VAL A 311 -11.36 8.12 8.88
C VAL A 311 -11.43 6.80 8.11
N ILE A 312 -12.64 6.34 7.79
CA ILE A 312 -12.84 5.08 7.07
C ILE A 312 -13.72 5.27 5.83
N GLY A 313 -13.30 4.65 4.74
CA GLY A 313 -14.02 4.71 3.47
C GLY A 313 -13.45 3.74 2.44
N TYR A 314 -13.86 3.93 1.20
CA TYR A 314 -13.36 3.13 0.08
C TYR A 314 -12.77 4.03 -1.00
N ASP A 315 -11.72 3.53 -1.66
CA ASP A 315 -11.24 4.06 -2.91
C ASP A 315 -12.16 3.66 -4.08
N PRO A 316 -11.95 4.18 -5.31
CA PRO A 316 -12.81 3.88 -6.45
C PRO A 316 -12.91 2.40 -6.84
N ASP A 317 -11.93 1.57 -6.46
CA ASP A 317 -11.90 0.14 -6.76
C ASP A 317 -12.14 -0.75 -5.53
N ASN A 318 -12.78 -0.18 -4.50
CA ASN A 318 -13.23 -0.88 -3.30
C ASN A 318 -12.10 -1.39 -2.38
N TYR A 319 -10.93 -0.76 -2.37
CA TYR A 319 -10.02 -0.92 -1.25
C TYR A 319 -10.56 -0.17 -0.03
N PHE A 320 -10.63 -0.87 1.10
CA PHE A 320 -10.99 -0.25 2.36
C PHE A 320 -9.80 0.58 2.87
N ILE A 321 -10.02 1.88 2.95
CA ILE A 321 -9.02 2.85 3.39
C ILE A 321 -9.26 3.23 4.84
N GLU A 322 -8.20 3.20 5.65
CA GLU A 322 -8.17 3.76 7.00
C GLU A 322 -7.13 4.88 7.06
N ILE A 323 -7.49 6.02 7.68
CA ILE A 323 -6.55 7.10 7.98
C ILE A 323 -6.57 7.28 9.50
N ASP A 324 -5.47 6.87 10.15
CA ASP A 324 -5.38 6.68 11.58
C ASP A 324 -4.56 7.78 12.25
N GLU A 325 -5.11 8.42 13.29
CA GLU A 325 -4.37 9.24 14.22
C GLU A 325 -4.26 8.53 15.57
N TYR A 326 -3.05 8.09 15.93
CA TYR A 326 -2.77 7.52 17.25
C TYR A 326 -2.62 8.63 18.27
N LEU A 327 -3.58 8.78 19.18
CA LEU A 327 -3.63 9.85 20.17
C LEU A 327 -2.49 9.75 21.19
N ASP A 328 -2.15 10.89 21.82
CA ASP A 328 -1.08 10.96 22.82
C ASP A 328 -1.53 10.38 24.17
N VAL A 329 -1.57 9.06 24.21
CA VAL A 329 -1.88 8.27 25.41
C VAL A 329 -0.81 7.19 25.63
N GLU A 330 -0.60 6.76 26.87
CA GLU A 330 0.44 5.78 27.21
C GLU A 330 0.31 4.48 26.42
N PHE A 331 -0.93 4.08 26.09
CA PHE A 331 -1.20 2.88 25.30
C PHE A 331 -0.59 2.93 23.89
N ASN A 332 -0.51 4.11 23.29
CA ASN A 332 -0.01 4.34 21.94
C ASN A 332 1.48 4.67 21.89
N LYS A 333 2.17 4.67 23.01
CA LYS A 333 3.54 5.18 23.11
C LYS A 333 4.50 4.54 22.10
N GLU A 334 4.49 3.22 21.98
CA GLU A 334 5.46 2.52 21.11
C GLU A 334 5.22 2.79 19.62
N ILE A 335 3.96 2.84 19.17
CA ILE A 335 3.65 3.17 17.77
C ILE A 335 3.94 4.64 17.48
N ARG A 336 3.65 5.56 18.41
CA ARG A 336 3.98 6.98 18.28
C ARG A 336 5.48 7.21 18.21
N GLU A 337 6.27 6.51 19.06
CA GLU A 337 7.74 6.54 19.00
C GLU A 337 8.26 5.98 17.66
N ALA A 338 7.67 4.88 17.15
CA ALA A 338 8.02 4.31 15.86
C ALA A 338 7.74 5.27 14.69
N LEU A 339 6.69 6.08 14.77
CA LEU A 339 6.34 7.13 13.81
C LEU A 339 7.15 8.44 14.02
N GLY A 340 8.01 8.53 15.05
CA GLY A 340 8.75 9.74 15.37
C GLY A 340 7.88 10.87 15.96
N MET A 341 6.65 10.57 16.40
CA MET A 341 5.76 11.48 17.08
C MET A 341 6.29 11.77 18.50
N LYS A 342 6.15 13.00 18.96
CA LYS A 342 6.60 13.44 20.29
C LYS A 342 5.48 13.38 21.31
#